data_df3d86307a5d703d8bec998295b1cf60
#
_entry.id   df3d86307a5d703d8bec998295b1cf60
#
_cell.length_a   1.000
_cell.length_b   1.000
_cell.length_c   1.000
_cell.angle_alpha   90.00
_cell.angle_beta   90.00
_cell.angle_gamma   90.00
#
_symmetry.space_group_name_H-M   'P 1'
#
loop_
_entity.id
_entity.type
_entity.pdbx_description
1 polymer ?
#
loop_
_entity_poly.entity_id
_entity_poly.type
_entity_poly.pdbx_seq_one_letter_code
_entity_poly.pdbx_strand_id
1 'polypeptide(L)'
;MGLKVLFVASEVAPYAKSGGLGDVAGSLPKALRNAGIDARVVFPKYRTIKDECLTSCEYIKSFDVTLDWRTQKADIFTMHTDVPTYLIGNDYYFGRSGYYGYGDDDERFAFFCKAAIEFLSYIDDDF
;
A
#
# COMPACT_ATOMS: atom_id res chain seq x y z
N MET A 1 -21.43 -7.43 -12.99
CA MET A 1 -20.28 -7.96 -12.27
C MET A 1 -19.01 -7.60 -12.97
N GLY A 2 -18.26 -6.76 -12.38
CA GLY A 2 -16.97 -6.35 -12.94
C GLY A 2 -15.81 -7.11 -12.34
N LEU A 3 -14.69 -7.06 -13.04
CA LEU A 3 -13.42 -7.54 -12.53
C LEU A 3 -12.98 -6.61 -11.38
N LYS A 4 -12.39 -7.21 -10.35
CA LYS A 4 -11.80 -6.49 -9.23
C LYS A 4 -10.28 -6.70 -9.26
N VAL A 5 -9.53 -5.62 -9.18
CA VAL A 5 -8.06 -5.65 -9.30
C VAL A 5 -7.44 -4.88 -8.15
N LEU A 6 -6.55 -5.51 -7.42
CA LEU A 6 -5.74 -4.85 -6.42
C LEU A 6 -4.30 -4.75 -6.91
N PHE A 7 -3.82 -3.53 -7.09
CA PHE A 7 -2.41 -3.27 -7.39
C PHE A 7 -1.62 -3.27 -6.09
N VAL A 8 -0.72 -4.21 -5.95
CA VAL A 8 0.20 -4.30 -4.81
C VAL A 8 1.54 -3.82 -5.30
N ALA A 9 1.94 -2.62 -4.91
CA ALA A 9 3.13 -2.00 -5.44
C ALA A 9 3.96 -1.37 -4.33
N SER A 10 5.28 -1.35 -4.51
CA SER A 10 6.18 -0.68 -3.58
C SER A 10 6.24 0.82 -3.78
N GLU A 11 5.74 1.32 -4.92
CA GLU A 11 5.73 2.74 -5.26
C GLU A 11 4.43 3.09 -5.95
N VAL A 12 3.88 4.25 -5.64
CA VAL A 12 2.68 4.81 -6.29
C VAL A 12 2.83 6.32 -6.37
N ALA A 13 2.89 6.88 -7.58
CA ALA A 13 2.94 8.33 -7.76
C ALA A 13 1.58 8.93 -7.41
N PRO A 14 1.51 10.14 -6.85
CA PRO A 14 2.61 11.04 -6.54
C PRO A 14 3.21 10.82 -5.13
N TYR A 15 2.75 9.81 -4.39
CA TYR A 15 3.07 9.64 -2.98
C TYR A 15 4.48 9.13 -2.76
N ALA A 16 4.86 8.09 -3.50
CA ALA A 16 6.16 7.45 -3.38
C ALA A 16 6.60 7.03 -4.78
N LYS A 17 7.64 7.67 -5.29
CA LYS A 17 8.10 7.40 -6.65
C LYS A 17 9.61 7.53 -6.74
N SER A 18 10.25 6.51 -7.32
CA SER A 18 11.66 6.58 -7.70
C SER A 18 11.87 6.26 -9.18
N GLY A 19 10.88 5.67 -9.86
CA GLY A 19 11.00 5.28 -11.26
C GLY A 19 9.67 4.96 -11.91
N GLY A 20 9.73 4.18 -12.99
CA GLY A 20 8.57 3.86 -13.82
C GLY A 20 7.47 3.07 -13.13
N LEU A 21 7.80 2.26 -12.12
CA LEU A 21 6.79 1.52 -11.36
C LEU A 21 5.80 2.48 -10.69
N GLY A 22 6.32 3.54 -10.06
CA GLY A 22 5.48 4.54 -9.41
C GLY A 22 4.53 5.21 -10.41
N ASP A 23 5.01 5.52 -11.60
CA ASP A 23 4.19 6.13 -12.65
C ASP A 23 3.05 5.20 -13.10
N VAL A 24 3.35 3.93 -13.31
CA VAL A 24 2.34 2.94 -13.73
C VAL A 24 1.30 2.75 -12.64
N ALA A 25 1.74 2.53 -11.40
CA ALA A 25 0.83 2.33 -10.28
C ALA A 25 0.01 3.58 -9.95
N GLY A 26 0.49 4.76 -10.33
CA GLY A 26 -0.22 6.02 -10.13
C GLY A 26 -1.20 6.36 -11.26
N SER A 27 -1.17 5.67 -12.39
CA SER A 27 -2.01 6.00 -13.55
C SER A 27 -2.89 4.87 -14.04
N LEU A 28 -2.38 3.63 -14.11
CA LEU A 28 -3.15 2.50 -14.64
C LEU A 28 -4.41 2.19 -13.84
N PRO A 29 -4.41 2.19 -12.48
CA PRO A 29 -5.64 1.93 -11.74
C PRO A 29 -6.77 2.90 -12.09
N LYS A 30 -6.45 4.18 -12.28
CA LYS A 30 -7.44 5.17 -12.66
C LYS A 30 -8.01 4.89 -14.04
N ALA A 31 -7.18 4.54 -15.01
CA ALA A 31 -7.61 4.19 -16.35
C ALA A 31 -8.53 2.96 -16.32
N LEU A 32 -8.22 1.97 -15.50
CA LEU A 32 -9.06 0.78 -15.34
C LEU A 32 -10.40 1.12 -14.70
N ARG A 33 -10.42 2.01 -13.72
CA ARG A 33 -11.70 2.46 -13.12
C ARG A 33 -12.56 3.18 -14.14
N ASN A 34 -11.97 3.99 -14.99
CA ASN A 34 -12.68 4.66 -16.06
C ASN A 34 -13.27 3.66 -17.07
N ALA A 35 -12.69 2.47 -17.17
CA ALA A 35 -13.18 1.38 -18.02
C ALA A 35 -14.19 0.45 -17.29
N GLY A 36 -14.59 0.80 -16.07
CA GLY A 36 -15.60 0.03 -15.32
C GLY A 36 -15.04 -1.09 -14.45
N ILE A 37 -13.73 -1.12 -14.24
CA ILE A 37 -13.09 -2.13 -13.39
C ILE A 37 -12.89 -1.56 -11.98
N ASP A 38 -13.22 -2.34 -10.95
CA ASP A 38 -12.94 -1.94 -9.57
C ASP A 38 -11.45 -2.16 -9.29
N ALA A 39 -10.65 -1.17 -9.68
CA ALA A 39 -9.21 -1.18 -9.46
C ALA A 39 -8.87 -0.36 -8.22
N ARG A 40 -8.11 -0.95 -7.33
CA ARG A 40 -7.63 -0.35 -6.09
C ARG A 40 -6.14 -0.54 -5.97
N VAL A 41 -5.50 0.23 -5.10
CA VAL A 41 -4.05 0.17 -4.94
C VAL A 41 -3.67 0.10 -3.47
N VAL A 42 -2.62 -0.65 -3.15
CA VAL A 42 -2.03 -0.69 -1.82
C VAL A 42 -0.52 -0.57 -1.92
N PHE A 43 0.07 0.22 -1.04
CA PHE A 43 1.52 0.40 -1.01
C PHE A 43 1.96 0.72 0.42
N PRO A 44 3.29 0.63 0.71
CA PRO A 44 3.77 0.90 2.06
C PRO A 44 3.64 2.36 2.43
N LYS A 45 3.30 2.62 3.69
CA LYS A 45 3.25 3.98 4.22
C LYS A 45 4.65 4.42 4.63
N TYR A 46 5.44 4.85 3.65
CA TYR A 46 6.79 5.32 3.90
C TYR A 46 6.80 6.62 4.71
N ARG A 47 7.78 6.75 5.59
CA ARG A 47 7.96 7.98 6.38
C ARG A 47 8.19 9.20 5.48
N THR A 48 8.77 9.00 4.31
CA THR A 48 9.11 10.08 3.38
C THR A 48 7.93 10.64 2.61
N ILE A 49 6.75 10.02 2.71
CA ILE A 49 5.54 10.58 2.09
C ILE A 49 5.24 11.91 2.76
N LYS A 50 5.02 12.96 1.95
CA LYS A 50 4.77 14.30 2.47
C LYS A 50 3.44 14.37 3.21
N ASP A 51 3.40 15.10 4.33
CA ASP A 51 2.20 15.24 5.14
C ASP A 51 1.02 15.78 4.33
N GLU A 52 1.27 16.70 3.40
CA GLU A 52 0.24 17.26 2.54
C GLU A 52 -0.42 16.22 1.65
N CYS A 53 0.27 15.12 1.34
CA CYS A 53 -0.29 14.00 0.57
C CYS A 53 -1.14 13.08 1.43
N LEU A 54 -1.07 13.20 2.75
CA LEU A 54 -1.75 12.33 3.70
C LEU A 54 -2.95 13.00 4.39
N THR A 55 -3.40 14.15 3.87
CA THR A 55 -4.49 14.92 4.51
C THR A 55 -5.80 14.15 4.58
N SER A 56 -6.08 13.27 3.61
CA SER A 56 -7.28 12.43 3.62
C SER A 56 -7.02 11.02 4.16
N CYS A 57 -5.83 10.78 4.72
CA CYS A 57 -5.45 9.46 5.20
C CYS A 57 -6.12 9.16 6.53
N GLU A 58 -6.82 8.04 6.60
CA GLU A 58 -7.51 7.59 7.81
C GLU A 58 -7.01 6.22 8.24
N TYR A 59 -6.74 6.08 9.53
CA TYR A 59 -6.42 4.78 10.11
C TYR A 59 -7.69 3.93 10.18
N ILE A 60 -7.58 2.67 9.74
CA ILE A 60 -8.69 1.72 9.81
C ILE A 60 -8.49 0.74 10.96
N LYS A 61 -7.41 -0.04 10.91
CA LYS A 61 -7.21 -1.17 11.80
C LYS A 61 -5.77 -1.65 11.74
N SER A 62 -5.35 -2.38 12.76
CA SER A 62 -4.05 -3.06 12.77
C SER A 62 -4.25 -4.55 12.94
N PHE A 63 -3.34 -5.33 12.40
CA PHE A 63 -3.29 -6.78 12.60
C PHE A 63 -1.85 -7.28 12.61
N ASP A 64 -1.63 -8.43 13.20
CA ASP A 64 -0.28 -9.00 13.30
C ASP A 64 0.06 -9.78 12.04
N VAL A 65 1.26 -9.57 11.54
CA VAL A 65 1.83 -10.32 10.42
C VAL A 65 3.05 -11.07 10.94
N THR A 66 3.03 -12.39 10.83
CA THR A 66 4.11 -13.23 11.32
C THR A 66 4.91 -13.76 10.13
N LEU A 67 6.19 -13.44 10.13
CA LEU A 67 7.21 -14.13 9.36
C LEU A 67 7.82 -15.19 10.29
N ASP A 68 8.59 -16.12 9.76
CA ASP A 68 9.07 -17.28 10.54
C ASP A 68 9.67 -16.93 11.90
N TRP A 69 10.42 -15.83 11.96
CA TRP A 69 11.18 -15.46 13.16
C TRP A 69 10.69 -14.17 13.81
N ARG A 70 9.71 -13.49 13.22
CA ARG A 70 9.32 -12.16 13.70
C ARG A 70 7.85 -11.91 13.45
N THR A 71 7.19 -11.32 14.43
CA THR A 71 5.83 -10.81 14.29
C THR A 71 5.88 -9.30 14.38
N GLN A 72 5.28 -8.63 13.38
CA GLN A 72 5.18 -7.17 13.32
C GLN A 72 3.75 -6.78 13.02
N LYS A 73 3.35 -5.63 13.52
CA LYS A 73 1.99 -5.13 13.33
C LYS A 73 1.89 -4.38 12.00
N ALA A 74 0.86 -4.70 11.23
CA ALA A 74 0.52 -3.96 10.02
C ALA A 74 -0.63 -3.01 10.34
N ASP A 75 -0.41 -1.71 10.10
CA ASP A 75 -1.43 -0.69 10.29
C ASP A 75 -2.05 -0.37 8.93
N ILE A 76 -3.37 -0.51 8.82
CA ILE A 76 -4.09 -0.24 7.57
C ILE A 76 -4.60 1.19 7.60
N PHE A 77 -4.28 1.93 6.55
CA PHE A 77 -4.81 3.27 6.32
C PHE A 77 -5.51 3.31 4.96
N THR A 78 -6.49 4.17 4.83
CA THR A 78 -7.16 4.44 3.55
C THR A 78 -7.08 5.91 3.20
N MET A 79 -7.08 6.20 1.91
CA MET A 79 -7.17 7.57 1.41
C MET A 79 -8.38 7.69 0.49
N HIS A 80 -9.14 8.76 0.68
CA HIS A 80 -10.34 9.05 -0.12
C HIS A 80 -9.94 9.83 -1.38
N THR A 81 -9.58 9.08 -2.41
CA THR A 81 -9.17 9.62 -3.70
C THR A 81 -9.97 8.92 -4.80
N ASP A 82 -9.80 9.38 -6.06
CA ASP A 82 -10.51 8.80 -7.22
C ASP A 82 -10.32 7.29 -7.32
N VAL A 83 -9.13 6.82 -6.97
CA VAL A 83 -8.82 5.39 -6.86
C VAL A 83 -8.77 5.04 -5.39
N PRO A 84 -9.57 4.08 -4.91
CA PRO A 84 -9.44 3.64 -3.52
C PRO A 84 -8.01 3.19 -3.26
N THR A 85 -7.38 3.83 -2.29
CA THR A 85 -5.95 3.70 -2.00
C THR A 85 -5.77 3.30 -0.55
N TYR A 86 -4.95 2.28 -0.33
CA TYR A 86 -4.64 1.80 1.01
C TYR A 86 -3.14 1.87 1.25
N LEU A 87 -2.76 2.12 2.49
CA LEU A 87 -1.37 2.11 2.91
C LEU A 87 -1.20 1.12 4.04
N ILE A 88 -0.11 0.38 3.98
CA ILE A 88 0.29 -0.52 5.06
C ILE A 88 1.44 0.15 5.81
N GLY A 89 1.19 0.49 7.07
CA GLY A 89 2.17 1.15 7.93
C GLY A 89 2.86 0.18 8.86
N ASN A 90 4.14 0.40 9.07
CA ASN A 90 4.95 -0.24 10.09
C ASN A 90 6.25 0.55 10.21
N ASP A 91 6.48 1.17 11.36
CA ASP A 91 7.64 2.05 11.54
C ASP A 91 8.97 1.31 11.45
N TYR A 92 9.01 0.08 11.89
CA TYR A 92 10.24 -0.71 11.84
C TYR A 92 10.71 -0.93 10.39
N TYR A 93 9.78 -1.23 9.49
CA TYR A 93 10.10 -1.52 8.09
C TYR A 93 10.08 -0.28 7.21
N PHE A 94 9.14 0.63 7.42
CA PHE A 94 8.90 1.74 6.48
C PHE A 94 9.15 3.13 7.08
N GLY A 95 9.46 3.21 8.38
CA GLY A 95 9.85 4.46 9.01
C GLY A 95 11.30 4.81 8.73
N ARG A 96 11.71 4.79 7.47
CA ARG A 96 13.10 4.97 7.05
C ARG A 96 13.22 6.09 6.04
N SER A 97 14.45 6.53 5.78
CA SER A 97 14.72 7.69 4.92
C SER A 97 14.63 7.41 3.43
N GLY A 98 14.54 6.16 3.02
CA GLY A 98 14.46 5.77 1.61
C GLY A 98 13.53 4.61 1.39
N TYR A 99 13.30 4.31 0.11
CA TYR A 99 12.42 3.20 -0.27
C TYR A 99 13.16 1.86 -0.26
N TYR A 100 14.38 1.84 -0.71
CA TYR A 100 15.17 0.63 -0.96
C TYR A 100 16.60 0.79 -0.49
N GLY A 101 17.38 -0.30 -0.58
CA GLY A 101 18.80 -0.27 -0.31
C GLY A 101 19.18 -0.66 1.11
N TYR A 102 18.28 -1.29 1.83
CA TYR A 102 18.54 -1.75 3.19
C TYR A 102 18.85 -3.25 3.19
N GLY A 103 19.69 -3.67 4.14
CA GLY A 103 20.09 -5.07 4.22
C GLY A 103 18.94 -6.04 4.48
N ASP A 104 17.81 -5.54 5.00
CA ASP A 104 16.61 -6.33 5.26
C ASP A 104 15.48 -6.06 4.25
N ASP A 105 15.79 -5.59 3.05
CA ASP A 105 14.76 -5.31 2.03
C ASP A 105 13.91 -6.55 1.72
N ASP A 106 14.51 -7.73 1.70
CA ASP A 106 13.77 -8.97 1.49
C ASP A 106 12.72 -9.19 2.57
N GLU A 107 13.07 -8.98 3.82
CA GLU A 107 12.13 -9.08 4.94
C GLU A 107 11.06 -7.98 4.88
N ARG A 108 11.47 -6.76 4.60
CA ARG A 108 10.55 -5.61 4.51
C ARG A 108 9.44 -5.86 3.50
N PHE A 109 9.79 -6.32 2.32
CA PHE A 109 8.82 -6.53 1.26
C PHE A 109 8.12 -7.88 1.35
N ALA A 110 8.71 -8.88 2.00
CA ALA A 110 7.97 -10.09 2.38
C ALA A 110 6.86 -9.75 3.37
N PHE A 111 7.15 -8.90 4.37
CA PHE A 111 6.15 -8.39 5.29
C PHE A 111 5.02 -7.66 4.54
N PHE A 112 5.40 -6.75 3.64
CA PHE A 112 4.41 -6.00 2.88
C PHE A 112 3.53 -6.90 2.03
N CYS A 113 4.10 -7.86 1.32
CA CYS A 113 3.33 -8.79 0.49
C CYS A 113 2.33 -9.59 1.30
N LYS A 114 2.77 -10.12 2.45
CA LYS A 114 1.88 -10.89 3.32
C LYS A 114 0.79 -10.01 3.91
N ALA A 115 1.13 -8.81 4.35
CA ALA A 115 0.16 -7.85 4.85
C ALA A 115 -0.86 -7.47 3.79
N ALA A 116 -0.42 -7.28 2.53
CA ALA A 116 -1.30 -6.92 1.43
C ALA A 116 -2.31 -8.02 1.09
N ILE A 117 -1.96 -9.28 1.29
CA ILE A 117 -2.90 -10.38 1.12
C ILE A 117 -3.87 -10.46 2.29
N GLU A 118 -3.35 -10.35 3.51
CA GLU A 118 -4.17 -10.52 4.71
C GLU A 118 -5.12 -9.35 4.95
N PHE A 119 -4.74 -8.12 4.57
CA PHE A 119 -5.59 -6.96 4.84
C PHE A 119 -6.93 -7.01 4.10
N LEU A 120 -7.02 -7.80 3.04
CA LEU A 120 -8.26 -7.94 2.27
C LEU A 120 -9.45 -8.41 3.12
N SER A 121 -9.19 -9.15 4.19
CA SER A 121 -10.24 -9.60 5.10
C SER A 121 -10.71 -8.52 6.08
N TYR A 122 -10.03 -7.36 6.10
CA TYR A 122 -10.32 -6.26 7.02
C TYR A 122 -10.86 -5.02 6.35
N ILE A 123 -10.98 -5.03 5.03
CA ILE A 123 -11.57 -3.92 4.27
C ILE A 123 -12.98 -4.28 3.82
N ASP A 124 -13.61 -3.36 3.08
CA ASP A 124 -14.99 -3.52 2.64
C ASP A 124 -15.28 -4.87 2.00
N ASP A 125 -16.42 -5.43 2.34
CA ASP A 125 -16.89 -6.71 1.82
C ASP A 125 -17.08 -6.70 0.31
N ASP A 126 -17.21 -5.53 -0.30
CA ASP A 126 -17.45 -5.40 -1.73
C ASP A 126 -16.18 -5.67 -2.57
N PHE A 127 -15.05 -5.83 -1.93
CA PHE A 127 -13.82 -6.18 -2.62
C PHE A 127 -13.28 -7.52 -2.19
#